data_086a85d0f7e8a58fe1744137970455bd
#
_entry.id   086a85d0f7e8a58fe1744137970455bd
#
_cell.length_a   1.000
_cell.length_b   1.000
_cell.length_c   1.000
_cell.angle_alpha   90.00
_cell.angle_beta   90.00
_cell.angle_gamma   90.00
#
_symmetry.space_group_name_H-M   'P 1'
#
loop_
_entity.id
_entity.type
_entity.pdbx_description
1 polymer ?
#
loop_
_entity_poly.entity_id
_entity_poly.type
_entity_poly.pdbx_seq_one_letter_code
_entity_poly.pdbx_strand_id
1 'polypeptide(L)'
;MIRVINHPPQFVRNLMPNFKWKVDDAENTLFLTFDDGPTPQVTEWVLDNLAEYDAKATFFCLGRNAEHYPDIYKRILDERHAVGNHTYSHLNGWKVSAKEYIDDVELASQIIDSHLMRPPYGRFTKKQIQPLRDQGYQMILWDVMPEDYNPRVKPHECCNCVLRYATSGSIITFHDSMKARMNLYFTLPRVLQHFTEMGFKFARLE
;
A
#
# COMPACT_ATOMS: atom_id res chain seq x y z
N MET A 1 0.23 -18.20 -14.29
CA MET A 1 -0.06 -17.18 -13.23
C MET A 1 1.26 -16.44 -13.01
N ILE A 2 1.33 -15.15 -13.36
CA ILE A 2 2.54 -14.35 -13.10
C ILE A 2 2.64 -14.20 -11.58
N ARG A 3 3.71 -14.75 -11.00
CA ARG A 3 3.96 -14.67 -9.57
C ARG A 3 4.29 -13.20 -9.22
N VAL A 4 3.69 -12.69 -8.18
CA VAL A 4 4.07 -11.38 -7.62
C VAL A 4 5.54 -11.45 -7.19
N ILE A 5 6.31 -10.42 -7.51
CA ILE A 5 7.72 -10.36 -7.11
C ILE A 5 7.78 -9.63 -5.77
N ASN A 6 8.07 -10.39 -4.72
CA ASN A 6 8.08 -9.90 -3.33
C ASN A 6 9.08 -8.76 -3.10
N HIS A 7 10.21 -8.81 -3.81
CA HIS A 7 11.22 -7.76 -3.84
C HIS A 7 11.70 -7.62 -5.30
N PRO A 8 11.13 -6.66 -6.06
CA PRO A 8 11.45 -6.48 -7.47
C PRO A 8 12.91 -6.11 -7.66
N PRO A 9 13.67 -6.85 -8.49
CA PRO A 9 15.06 -6.50 -8.75
C PRO A 9 15.17 -5.20 -9.54
N GLN A 10 16.32 -4.53 -9.47
CA GLN A 10 16.53 -3.20 -10.06
C GLN A 10 16.20 -3.14 -11.54
N PHE A 11 16.50 -4.17 -12.32
CA PHE A 11 16.18 -4.17 -13.76
C PHE A 11 14.66 -4.10 -14.03
N VAL A 12 13.81 -4.69 -13.15
CA VAL A 12 12.34 -4.58 -13.26
C VAL A 12 11.89 -3.15 -12.95
N ARG A 13 12.47 -2.52 -11.94
CA ARG A 13 12.16 -1.13 -11.59
C ARG A 13 12.58 -0.17 -12.72
N ASN A 14 13.71 -0.42 -13.35
CA ASN A 14 14.19 0.37 -14.49
C ASN A 14 13.30 0.30 -15.75
N LEU A 15 12.48 -0.76 -15.89
CA LEU A 15 11.45 -0.85 -16.93
C LEU A 15 10.25 0.09 -16.69
N MET A 16 10.07 0.54 -15.46
CA MET A 16 8.97 1.43 -15.06
C MET A 16 9.50 2.61 -14.23
N PRO A 17 10.35 3.48 -14.82
CA PRO A 17 11.02 4.57 -14.09
C PRO A 17 10.04 5.64 -13.57
N ASN A 18 8.84 5.68 -14.13
CA ASN A 18 7.78 6.62 -13.76
C ASN A 18 6.92 6.13 -12.58
N PHE A 19 7.32 5.04 -11.94
CA PHE A 19 6.67 4.52 -10.73
C PHE A 19 7.62 4.67 -9.55
N LYS A 20 7.06 5.08 -8.42
CA LYS A 20 7.81 5.16 -7.17
C LYS A 20 7.80 3.79 -6.50
N TRP A 21 8.96 3.18 -6.38
CA TRP A 21 9.18 1.88 -5.76
C TRP A 21 9.78 1.99 -4.36
N LYS A 22 10.52 3.07 -4.16
CA LYS A 22 11.27 3.37 -2.96
C LYS A 22 11.36 4.89 -2.82
N VAL A 23 11.60 5.39 -1.62
CA VAL A 23 11.87 6.82 -1.37
C VAL A 23 13.37 7.00 -1.26
N ASP A 24 13.93 7.85 -2.12
CA ASP A 24 15.35 8.17 -2.11
C ASP A 24 15.69 9.09 -0.93
N ASP A 25 16.94 9.05 -0.47
CA ASP A 25 17.51 9.91 0.58
C ASP A 25 16.75 9.85 1.94
N ALA A 26 16.02 8.78 2.18
CA ALA A 26 15.26 8.56 3.42
C ALA A 26 16.11 7.77 4.43
N GLU A 27 17.03 8.44 5.13
CA GLU A 27 17.86 7.81 6.15
C GLU A 27 17.02 7.18 7.27
N ASN A 28 17.30 5.90 7.58
CA ASN A 28 16.65 5.14 8.64
C ASN A 28 15.13 5.32 8.69
N THR A 29 14.49 5.38 7.52
CA THR A 29 13.05 5.58 7.41
C THR A 29 12.43 4.52 6.52
N LEU A 30 11.34 3.89 6.99
CA LEU A 30 10.52 2.95 6.25
C LEU A 30 9.14 3.55 5.98
N PHE A 31 8.55 3.18 4.85
CA PHE A 31 7.23 3.64 4.42
C PHE A 31 6.28 2.44 4.39
N LEU A 32 5.56 2.25 5.50
CA LEU A 32 4.51 1.23 5.57
C LEU A 32 3.31 1.68 4.76
N THR A 33 2.81 0.80 3.92
CA THR A 33 1.60 1.05 3.13
C THR A 33 0.62 -0.09 3.26
N PHE A 34 -0.68 0.22 3.27
CA PHE A 34 -1.76 -0.75 3.43
C PHE A 34 -2.75 -0.60 2.29
N ASP A 35 -3.06 -1.71 1.60
CA ASP A 35 -3.98 -1.75 0.47
C ASP A 35 -5.31 -2.43 0.88
N ASP A 36 -6.38 -2.18 0.12
CA ASP A 36 -7.72 -2.77 0.20
C ASP A 36 -8.67 -2.20 1.26
N GLY A 37 -8.17 -1.50 2.28
CA GLY A 37 -8.97 -0.90 3.34
C GLY A 37 -9.84 0.30 2.90
N PRO A 38 -10.49 0.98 3.85
CA PRO A 38 -10.61 0.58 5.26
C PRO A 38 -11.49 -0.66 5.44
N THR A 39 -11.09 -1.54 6.38
CA THR A 39 -11.83 -2.75 6.73
C THR A 39 -12.05 -2.77 8.24
N PRO A 40 -13.31 -2.86 8.73
CA PRO A 40 -13.60 -2.93 10.16
C PRO A 40 -12.79 -3.99 10.89
N GLN A 41 -12.39 -3.70 12.12
CA GLN A 41 -11.53 -4.51 12.98
C GLN A 41 -10.07 -4.60 12.49
N VAL A 42 -9.82 -4.71 11.18
CA VAL A 42 -8.45 -4.87 10.66
C VAL A 42 -7.74 -3.54 10.57
N THR A 43 -8.35 -2.55 9.89
CA THR A 43 -7.75 -1.20 9.77
C THR A 43 -7.64 -0.53 11.13
N GLU A 44 -8.66 -0.67 11.99
CA GLU A 44 -8.63 -0.13 13.36
C GLU A 44 -7.48 -0.72 14.18
N TRP A 45 -7.29 -2.05 14.11
CA TRP A 45 -6.19 -2.74 14.75
C TRP A 45 -4.81 -2.29 14.20
N VAL A 46 -4.71 -2.04 12.89
CA VAL A 46 -3.49 -1.47 12.28
C VAL A 46 -3.19 -0.10 12.87
N LEU A 47 -4.18 0.79 12.95
CA LEU A 47 -4.03 2.12 13.51
C LEU A 47 -3.57 2.09 14.97
N ASP A 48 -4.17 1.21 15.79
CA ASP A 48 -3.76 1.01 17.19
C ASP A 48 -2.28 0.61 17.30
N ASN A 49 -1.83 -0.35 16.48
CA ASN A 49 -0.43 -0.77 16.46
C ASN A 49 0.52 0.33 15.97
N LEU A 50 0.14 1.10 14.96
CA LEU A 50 0.96 2.23 14.49
C LEU A 50 1.10 3.31 15.57
N ALA A 51 0.03 3.57 16.32
CA ALA A 51 0.04 4.56 17.40
C ALA A 51 1.03 4.19 18.54
N GLU A 52 1.15 2.90 18.88
CA GLU A 52 2.10 2.41 19.90
C GLU A 52 3.57 2.75 19.59
N TYR A 53 3.91 2.93 18.31
CA TYR A 53 5.27 3.22 17.84
C TYR A 53 5.44 4.65 17.29
N ASP A 54 4.44 5.53 17.46
CA ASP A 54 4.39 6.86 16.80
C ASP A 54 4.64 6.77 15.28
N ALA A 55 4.26 5.65 14.68
CA ALA A 55 4.48 5.35 13.27
C ALA A 55 3.42 6.03 12.40
N LYS A 56 3.84 6.58 11.26
CA LYS A 56 2.91 7.05 10.22
C LYS A 56 3.00 6.15 9.01
N ALA A 57 1.87 5.99 8.32
CA ALA A 57 1.72 5.08 7.19
C ALA A 57 0.88 5.72 6.07
N THR A 58 0.78 5.02 4.94
CA THR A 58 -0.09 5.41 3.83
C THR A 58 -1.08 4.30 3.53
N PHE A 59 -2.36 4.64 3.46
CA PHE A 59 -3.45 3.70 3.18
C PHE A 59 -3.96 3.91 1.75
N PHE A 60 -3.74 2.94 0.88
CA PHE A 60 -4.33 2.92 -0.46
C PHE A 60 -5.73 2.34 -0.38
N CYS A 61 -6.69 3.23 -0.16
CA CYS A 61 -8.07 2.87 0.11
C CYS A 61 -8.85 2.55 -1.16
N LEU A 62 -9.75 1.58 -1.06
CA LEU A 62 -10.81 1.40 -2.05
C LEU A 62 -11.89 2.47 -1.84
N GLY A 63 -12.30 3.15 -2.91
CA GLY A 63 -13.33 4.20 -2.82
C GLY A 63 -14.61 3.69 -2.15
N ARG A 64 -15.10 2.51 -2.57
CA ARG A 64 -16.29 1.87 -1.98
C ARG A 64 -16.16 1.59 -0.47
N ASN A 65 -14.95 1.26 0.01
CA ASN A 65 -14.74 0.98 1.42
C ASN A 65 -14.66 2.28 2.23
N ALA A 66 -13.99 3.30 1.70
CA ALA A 66 -13.94 4.63 2.31
C ALA A 66 -15.36 5.25 2.42
N GLU A 67 -16.20 5.06 1.39
CA GLU A 67 -17.60 5.48 1.42
C GLU A 67 -18.44 4.68 2.42
N HIS A 68 -18.23 3.37 2.51
CA HIS A 68 -19.01 2.49 3.38
C HIS A 68 -18.61 2.57 4.86
N TYR A 69 -17.33 2.88 5.13
CA TYR A 69 -16.78 3.00 6.49
C TYR A 69 -16.15 4.38 6.73
N PRO A 70 -16.94 5.46 6.65
CA PRO A 70 -16.44 6.84 6.71
C PRO A 70 -15.76 7.16 8.05
N ASP A 71 -16.21 6.56 9.14
CA ASP A 71 -15.62 6.79 10.47
C ASP A 71 -14.20 6.24 10.56
N ILE A 72 -13.95 5.05 9.98
CA ILE A 72 -12.61 4.46 9.95
C ILE A 72 -11.71 5.26 9.00
N TYR A 73 -12.23 5.67 7.83
CA TYR A 73 -11.51 6.53 6.90
C TYR A 73 -11.14 7.87 7.54
N LYS A 74 -12.09 8.49 8.26
CA LYS A 74 -11.83 9.72 9.02
C LYS A 74 -10.74 9.51 10.07
N ARG A 75 -10.75 8.39 10.80
CA ARG A 75 -9.73 8.07 11.80
C ARG A 75 -8.33 8.01 11.18
N ILE A 76 -8.18 7.41 9.98
CA ILE A 76 -6.90 7.40 9.25
C ILE A 76 -6.37 8.83 9.06
N LEU A 77 -7.23 9.75 8.66
CA LEU A 77 -6.86 11.16 8.44
C LEU A 77 -6.58 11.91 9.75
N ASP A 78 -7.43 11.75 10.76
CA ASP A 78 -7.29 12.39 12.09
C ASP A 78 -5.97 12.00 12.77
N GLU A 79 -5.53 10.75 12.60
CA GLU A 79 -4.25 10.24 13.11
C GLU A 79 -3.05 10.61 12.20
N ARG A 80 -3.28 11.48 11.19
CA ARG A 80 -2.25 12.03 10.29
C ARG A 80 -1.52 11.00 9.44
N HIS A 81 -2.17 9.90 9.10
CA HIS A 81 -1.71 9.03 8.04
C HIS A 81 -2.00 9.65 6.67
N ALA A 82 -1.29 9.22 5.62
CA ALA A 82 -1.66 9.58 4.25
C ALA A 82 -2.67 8.58 3.68
N VAL A 83 -3.44 9.02 2.71
CA VAL A 83 -4.30 8.16 1.91
C VAL A 83 -3.89 8.18 0.45
N GLY A 84 -4.19 7.13 -0.28
CA GLY A 84 -3.99 7.02 -1.72
C GLY A 84 -5.17 6.32 -2.39
N ASN A 85 -5.34 6.56 -3.68
CA ASN A 85 -6.40 5.96 -4.49
C ASN A 85 -6.01 4.52 -4.86
N HIS A 86 -6.88 3.55 -4.55
CA HIS A 86 -6.73 2.14 -4.96
C HIS A 86 -7.87 1.69 -5.87
N THR A 87 -8.41 2.61 -6.70
CA THR A 87 -9.65 2.51 -7.46
C THR A 87 -10.90 2.43 -6.56
N TYR A 88 -12.09 2.53 -7.14
CA TYR A 88 -13.32 2.39 -6.35
C TYR A 88 -13.65 0.93 -6.09
N SER A 89 -13.58 0.08 -7.13
CA SER A 89 -14.04 -1.31 -7.12
C SER A 89 -12.94 -2.36 -7.09
N HIS A 90 -11.65 -1.98 -6.94
CA HIS A 90 -10.50 -2.88 -7.02
C HIS A 90 -10.35 -3.54 -8.39
N LEU A 91 -10.48 -2.76 -9.48
CA LEU A 91 -10.43 -3.28 -10.84
C LEU A 91 -9.06 -3.82 -11.22
N ASN A 92 -9.07 -4.98 -11.89
CA ASN A 92 -7.86 -5.51 -12.52
C ASN A 92 -7.69 -4.84 -13.89
N GLY A 93 -6.70 -3.96 -14.02
CA GLY A 93 -6.49 -3.18 -15.25
C GLY A 93 -6.28 -4.02 -16.51
N TRP A 94 -5.82 -5.28 -16.40
CA TRP A 94 -5.69 -6.16 -17.57
C TRP A 94 -7.03 -6.75 -18.05
N LYS A 95 -8.10 -6.60 -17.26
CA LYS A 95 -9.40 -7.23 -17.55
C LYS A 95 -10.47 -6.23 -17.97
N VAL A 96 -10.16 -4.93 -17.94
CA VAL A 96 -11.12 -3.87 -18.24
C VAL A 96 -10.55 -2.88 -19.25
N SER A 97 -11.41 -2.14 -19.91
CA SER A 97 -11.02 -1.09 -20.85
C SER A 97 -10.28 0.07 -20.12
N ALA A 98 -9.57 0.89 -20.89
CA ALA A 98 -8.92 2.06 -20.32
C ALA A 98 -9.94 3.06 -19.74
N LYS A 99 -11.05 3.27 -20.44
CA LYS A 99 -12.12 4.16 -19.99
C LYS A 99 -12.72 3.68 -18.66
N GLU A 100 -13.13 2.43 -18.58
CA GLU A 100 -13.71 1.83 -17.38
C GLU A 100 -12.76 1.93 -16.17
N TYR A 101 -11.46 1.71 -16.39
CA TYR A 101 -10.46 1.82 -15.34
C TYR A 101 -10.31 3.26 -14.83
N ILE A 102 -10.27 4.24 -15.75
CA ILE A 102 -10.14 5.66 -15.43
C ILE A 102 -11.40 6.15 -14.72
N ASP A 103 -12.59 5.82 -15.23
CA ASP A 103 -13.88 6.17 -14.60
C ASP A 103 -13.95 5.65 -13.14
N ASP A 104 -13.43 4.45 -12.87
CA ASP A 104 -13.40 3.84 -11.52
C ASP A 104 -12.40 4.56 -10.58
N VAL A 105 -11.27 5.03 -11.12
CA VAL A 105 -10.34 5.88 -10.36
C VAL A 105 -10.94 7.24 -10.06
N GLU A 106 -11.61 7.86 -11.05
CA GLU A 106 -12.29 9.14 -10.89
C GLU A 106 -13.46 9.07 -9.89
N LEU A 107 -14.18 7.94 -9.89
CA LEU A 107 -15.22 7.70 -8.88
C LEU A 107 -14.61 7.63 -7.46
N ALA A 108 -13.49 6.94 -7.29
CA ALA A 108 -12.79 6.89 -6.00
C ALA A 108 -12.28 8.28 -5.57
N SER A 109 -11.84 9.13 -6.50
CA SER A 109 -11.31 10.46 -6.20
C SER A 109 -12.35 11.44 -5.64
N GLN A 110 -13.64 11.16 -5.80
CA GLN A 110 -14.71 11.94 -5.17
C GLN A 110 -14.74 11.78 -3.64
N ILE A 111 -14.09 10.73 -3.13
CA ILE A 111 -14.06 10.39 -1.69
C ILE A 111 -12.63 10.50 -1.16
N ILE A 112 -11.65 10.04 -1.94
CA ILE A 112 -10.24 9.98 -1.57
C ILE A 112 -9.51 11.16 -2.21
N ASP A 113 -9.32 12.22 -1.45
CA ASP A 113 -8.56 13.40 -1.88
C ASP A 113 -7.06 13.10 -1.77
N SER A 114 -6.46 12.62 -2.85
CA SER A 114 -5.05 12.28 -2.91
C SER A 114 -4.54 12.21 -4.35
N HIS A 115 -3.30 12.63 -4.55
CA HIS A 115 -2.57 12.44 -5.79
C HIS A 115 -1.76 11.13 -5.83
N LEU A 116 -1.73 10.38 -4.71
CA LEU A 116 -1.08 9.07 -4.67
C LEU A 116 -2.02 8.00 -5.21
N MET A 117 -1.52 7.14 -6.07
CA MET A 117 -2.30 6.03 -6.61
C MET A 117 -1.48 4.74 -6.65
N ARG A 118 -2.11 3.64 -6.26
CA ARG A 118 -1.57 2.29 -6.46
C ARG A 118 -2.53 1.46 -7.29
N PRO A 119 -2.12 0.97 -8.49
CA PRO A 119 -2.94 0.08 -9.29
C PRO A 119 -3.19 -1.26 -8.60
N PRO A 120 -4.45 -1.73 -8.48
CA PRO A 120 -4.75 -3.05 -7.93
C PRO A 120 -3.97 -4.16 -8.63
N TYR A 121 -3.48 -5.12 -7.84
CA TYR A 121 -2.64 -6.25 -8.31
C TYR A 121 -1.31 -5.83 -8.97
N GLY A 122 -0.95 -4.54 -9.00
CA GLY A 122 0.13 -4.04 -9.86
C GLY A 122 -0.15 -4.27 -11.36
N ARG A 123 -1.42 -4.35 -11.76
CA ARG A 123 -1.85 -4.67 -13.14
C ARG A 123 -2.53 -3.51 -13.80
N PHE A 124 -1.90 -3.03 -14.86
CA PHE A 124 -2.34 -1.86 -15.59
C PHE A 124 -1.82 -1.91 -17.04
N THR A 125 -2.36 -1.04 -17.88
CA THR A 125 -1.88 -0.79 -19.23
C THR A 125 -1.37 0.66 -19.34
N LYS A 126 -0.51 0.93 -20.33
CA LYS A 126 -0.04 2.30 -20.59
C LYS A 126 -1.20 3.26 -20.88
N LYS A 127 -2.26 2.78 -21.56
CA LYS A 127 -3.44 3.58 -21.89
C LYS A 127 -4.26 3.97 -20.65
N GLN A 128 -4.16 3.24 -19.56
CA GLN A 128 -4.80 3.56 -18.27
C GLN A 128 -3.96 4.54 -17.46
N ILE A 129 -2.66 4.27 -17.36
CA ILE A 129 -1.78 5.00 -16.43
C ILE A 129 -1.37 6.38 -16.98
N GLN A 130 -1.15 6.51 -18.29
CA GLN A 130 -0.66 7.79 -18.83
C GLN A 130 -1.66 8.94 -18.59
N PRO A 131 -2.97 8.82 -18.88
CA PRO A 131 -3.94 9.88 -18.58
C PRO A 131 -4.01 10.24 -17.09
N LEU A 132 -3.92 9.25 -16.20
CA LEU A 132 -3.95 9.50 -14.75
C LEU A 132 -2.69 10.26 -14.28
N ARG A 133 -1.53 9.94 -14.85
CA ARG A 133 -0.31 10.73 -14.59
C ARG A 133 -0.40 12.15 -15.13
N ASP A 134 -1.00 12.33 -16.30
CA ASP A 134 -1.22 13.66 -16.88
C ASP A 134 -2.20 14.50 -16.03
N GLN A 135 -3.07 13.85 -15.24
CA GLN A 135 -3.92 14.46 -14.21
C GLN A 135 -3.19 14.71 -12.89
N GLY A 136 -1.89 14.36 -12.77
CA GLY A 136 -1.07 14.62 -11.58
C GLY A 136 -0.94 13.43 -10.61
N TYR A 137 -1.51 12.27 -10.93
CA TYR A 137 -1.31 11.09 -10.06
C TYR A 137 0.13 10.60 -10.05
N GLN A 138 0.67 10.41 -8.86
CA GLN A 138 1.93 9.71 -8.63
C GLN A 138 1.68 8.21 -8.45
N MET A 139 2.23 7.40 -9.35
CA MET A 139 2.07 5.94 -9.33
C MET A 139 3.02 5.31 -8.32
N ILE A 140 2.48 4.65 -7.31
CA ILE A 140 3.23 4.00 -6.24
C ILE A 140 3.17 2.48 -6.40
N LEU A 141 4.32 1.83 -6.40
CA LEU A 141 4.44 0.39 -6.30
C LEU A 141 5.14 0.04 -4.97
N TRP A 142 5.90 -1.05 -4.92
CA TRP A 142 6.51 -1.54 -3.68
C TRP A 142 7.97 -1.96 -3.88
N ASP A 143 8.74 -1.74 -2.85
CA ASP A 143 10.07 -2.32 -2.69
C ASP A 143 9.98 -3.73 -2.09
N VAL A 144 9.10 -3.89 -1.09
CA VAL A 144 8.88 -5.17 -0.42
C VAL A 144 7.37 -5.44 -0.29
N MET A 145 6.94 -6.62 -0.73
CA MET A 145 5.57 -7.12 -0.56
C MET A 145 5.60 -8.55 -0.03
N PRO A 146 5.27 -8.79 1.24
CA PRO A 146 5.37 -10.11 1.86
C PRO A 146 4.27 -11.10 1.45
N GLU A 147 3.36 -10.74 0.56
CA GLU A 147 2.20 -11.54 0.15
C GLU A 147 1.29 -11.96 1.33
N ASP A 148 1.06 -11.07 2.27
CA ASP A 148 0.25 -11.32 3.47
C ASP A 148 -1.19 -11.78 3.16
N TYR A 149 -1.73 -11.38 2.01
CA TYR A 149 -3.03 -11.82 1.48
C TYR A 149 -3.03 -13.26 0.92
N ASN A 150 -1.87 -13.88 0.76
CA ASN A 150 -1.75 -15.20 0.13
C ASN A 150 -1.88 -16.31 1.19
N PRO A 151 -2.97 -17.12 1.17
CA PRO A 151 -3.18 -18.15 2.19
C PRO A 151 -2.15 -19.29 2.17
N ARG A 152 -1.28 -19.34 1.16
CA ARG A 152 -0.19 -20.32 1.06
C ARG A 152 1.10 -19.84 1.74
N VAL A 153 1.20 -18.55 2.03
CA VAL A 153 2.34 -17.94 2.70
C VAL A 153 2.05 -17.94 4.21
N LYS A 154 2.99 -18.49 4.98
CA LYS A 154 2.84 -18.56 6.44
C LYS A 154 3.22 -17.24 7.11
N PRO A 155 2.68 -16.92 8.29
CA PRO A 155 2.96 -15.65 8.97
C PRO A 155 4.45 -15.35 9.17
N HIS A 156 5.25 -16.37 9.53
CA HIS A 156 6.70 -16.20 9.70
C HIS A 156 7.44 -15.95 8.37
N GLU A 157 6.93 -16.47 7.25
CA GLU A 157 7.50 -16.21 5.92
C GLU A 157 7.25 -14.76 5.49
N CYS A 158 6.05 -14.21 5.78
CA CYS A 158 5.75 -12.80 5.60
C CYS A 158 6.70 -11.92 6.41
N CYS A 159 6.86 -12.21 7.69
CA CYS A 159 7.74 -11.48 8.60
C CYS A 159 9.19 -11.51 8.09
N ASN A 160 9.72 -12.71 7.81
CA ASN A 160 11.08 -12.89 7.31
C ASN A 160 11.32 -12.17 5.98
N CYS A 161 10.31 -12.09 5.11
CA CYS A 161 10.42 -11.35 3.86
C CYS A 161 10.70 -9.87 4.13
N VAL A 162 9.95 -9.25 5.03
CA VAL A 162 10.16 -7.82 5.37
C VAL A 162 11.50 -7.62 6.06
N LEU A 163 11.81 -8.40 7.09
CA LEU A 163 13.06 -8.26 7.85
C LEU A 163 14.31 -8.45 6.98
N ARG A 164 14.21 -9.28 5.94
CA ARG A 164 15.32 -9.58 5.03
C ARG A 164 15.58 -8.52 3.98
N TYR A 165 14.52 -7.90 3.44
CA TYR A 165 14.62 -7.07 2.24
C TYR A 165 14.39 -5.59 2.48
N ALA A 166 13.73 -5.20 3.58
CA ALA A 166 13.49 -3.79 3.86
C ALA A 166 14.78 -3.08 4.26
N THR A 167 15.01 -1.93 3.65
CA THR A 167 16.15 -1.03 3.89
C THR A 167 15.65 0.41 3.89
N SER A 168 16.49 1.38 4.28
CA SER A 168 16.13 2.80 4.27
C SER A 168 15.42 3.21 2.98
N GLY A 169 14.29 3.88 3.10
CA GLY A 169 13.45 4.31 2.00
C GLY A 169 12.49 3.25 1.44
N SER A 170 12.54 1.99 1.90
CA SER A 170 11.66 0.94 1.38
C SER A 170 10.18 1.25 1.56
N ILE A 171 9.41 1.14 0.48
CA ILE A 171 7.96 1.11 0.48
C ILE A 171 7.53 -0.35 0.69
N ILE A 172 6.93 -0.63 1.83
CA ILE A 172 6.49 -1.97 2.24
C ILE A 172 4.98 -2.04 2.09
N THR A 173 4.47 -3.03 1.37
CA THR A 173 3.03 -3.17 1.11
C THR A 173 2.45 -4.33 1.88
N PHE A 174 1.57 -4.01 2.81
CA PHE A 174 0.63 -4.91 3.49
C PHE A 174 -0.79 -4.70 2.95
N HIS A 175 -1.74 -5.50 3.43
CA HIS A 175 -3.15 -5.37 3.10
C HIS A 175 -3.98 -5.37 4.39
N ASP A 176 -4.72 -4.30 4.63
CA ASP A 176 -5.62 -4.20 5.78
C ASP A 176 -7.00 -4.77 5.46
N SER A 177 -7.02 -6.03 5.03
CA SER A 177 -8.19 -6.78 4.62
C SER A 177 -8.39 -8.04 5.43
N MET A 178 -9.63 -8.55 5.51
CA MET A 178 -9.96 -9.79 6.24
C MET A 178 -9.14 -10.98 5.74
N LYS A 179 -8.77 -10.97 4.47
CA LYS A 179 -7.97 -12.04 3.85
C LYS A 179 -6.54 -12.07 4.36
N ALA A 180 -5.95 -10.89 4.59
CA ALA A 180 -4.55 -10.73 5.02
C ALA A 180 -4.38 -10.81 6.55
N ARG A 181 -5.47 -10.66 7.32
CA ARG A 181 -5.42 -10.39 8.77
C ARG A 181 -4.50 -11.32 9.57
N MET A 182 -4.50 -12.62 9.29
CA MET A 182 -3.72 -13.59 10.06
C MET A 182 -2.20 -13.38 9.89
N ASN A 183 -1.77 -13.14 8.65
CA ASN A 183 -0.39 -12.84 8.35
C ASN A 183 0.00 -11.44 8.84
N LEU A 184 -0.88 -10.46 8.65
CA LEU A 184 -0.68 -9.08 9.07
C LEU A 184 -0.56 -8.98 10.60
N TYR A 185 -1.46 -9.60 11.36
CA TYR A 185 -1.46 -9.57 12.82
C TYR A 185 -0.21 -10.19 13.43
N PHE A 186 0.36 -11.19 12.78
CA PHE A 186 1.64 -11.75 13.19
C PHE A 186 2.83 -10.87 12.82
N THR A 187 2.79 -10.27 11.63
CA THR A 187 3.95 -9.63 10.99
C THR A 187 4.15 -8.18 11.45
N LEU A 188 3.07 -7.37 11.45
CA LEU A 188 3.17 -5.94 11.67
C LEU A 188 3.82 -5.56 13.01
N PRO A 189 3.42 -6.12 14.18
CA PRO A 189 4.03 -5.78 15.45
C PRO A 189 5.53 -6.11 15.50
N ARG A 190 5.92 -7.24 14.89
CA ARG A 190 7.32 -7.70 14.84
C ARG A 190 8.18 -6.81 13.95
N VAL A 191 7.63 -6.34 12.84
CA VAL A 191 8.29 -5.39 11.93
C VAL A 191 8.47 -4.04 12.63
N LEU A 192 7.41 -3.52 13.27
CA LEU A 192 7.47 -2.27 14.02
C LEU A 192 8.52 -2.35 15.13
N GLN A 193 8.47 -3.37 15.97
CA GLN A 193 9.44 -3.57 17.05
C GLN A 193 10.87 -3.64 16.53
N HIS A 194 11.14 -4.56 15.58
CA HIS A 194 12.49 -4.80 15.07
C HIS A 194 13.15 -3.54 14.50
N PHE A 195 12.44 -2.82 13.64
CA PHE A 195 13.02 -1.64 13.00
C PHE A 195 13.11 -0.44 13.95
N THR A 196 12.20 -0.31 14.92
CA THR A 196 12.33 0.70 16.00
C THR A 196 13.57 0.43 16.84
N GLU A 197 13.84 -0.83 17.23
CA GLU A 197 15.04 -1.22 17.97
C GLU A 197 16.33 -0.95 17.18
N MET A 198 16.26 -0.99 15.85
CA MET A 198 17.36 -0.60 14.95
C MET A 198 17.48 0.91 14.71
N GLY A 199 16.62 1.72 15.31
CA GLY A 199 16.62 3.19 15.16
C GLY A 199 15.94 3.71 13.89
N PHE A 200 15.13 2.88 13.22
CA PHE A 200 14.33 3.33 12.10
C PHE A 200 13.08 4.07 12.56
N LYS A 201 12.62 4.99 11.70
CA LYS A 201 11.33 5.68 11.80
C LYS A 201 10.38 5.17 10.73
N PHE A 202 9.09 5.38 10.96
CA PHE A 202 8.04 5.04 10.01
C PHE A 202 7.33 6.31 9.56
N ALA A 203 7.36 6.59 8.27
CA ALA A 203 6.77 7.79 7.70
C ALA A 203 5.69 7.44 6.65
N ARG A 204 4.82 8.39 6.39
CA ARG A 204 3.86 8.33 5.29
C ARG A 204 4.48 8.86 4.00
N LEU A 205 3.95 8.44 2.86
CA LEU A 205 4.27 9.00 1.55
C LEU A 205 3.62 10.40 1.41
N GLU A 206 4.27 11.24 0.62
CA GLU A 206 3.81 12.59 0.26
C GLU A 206 3.90 12.80 -1.24
#